data_f885a87495296eed4e48e09d6558da95
#
_entry.id   f885a87495296eed4e48e09d6558da95
#
_cell.length_a   1.000
_cell.length_b   1.000
_cell.length_c   1.000
_cell.angle_alpha   90.00
_cell.angle_beta   90.00
_cell.angle_gamma   90.00
#
_symmetry.space_group_name_H-M   'P 1'
#
loop_
_entity.id
_entity.type
_entity.pdbx_description
1 polymer ?
#
loop_
_entity_poly.entity_id
_entity_poly.type
_entity_poly.pdbx_seq_one_letter_code
_entity_poly.pdbx_strand_id
1 'polypeptide(L)'
;MLQLDYQTRSAGERAQRLSSFMSHPASYSIARDPLPDHEQKQAALSYLHEAWAEARHEGVDGDCLAQASLFTALAELVSTYGEDAVAKFVEGLAARVRNGEFSLSLARQ
;
A
#
# COMPACT_ATOMS: atom_id res chain seq x y z
N MET A 1 15.10 18.14 1.45
CA MET A 1 13.90 17.44 1.70
C MET A 1 14.15 16.00 1.94
N LEU A 2 13.47 15.55 2.90
CA LEU A 2 13.56 14.18 3.30
C LEU A 2 13.29 13.22 2.17
N GLN A 3 12.29 13.52 1.42
CA GLN A 3 11.89 12.72 0.34
C GLN A 3 12.93 12.59 -0.73
N LEU A 4 13.63 13.67 -0.98
CA LEU A 4 14.65 13.70 -1.99
C LEU A 4 15.84 12.83 -1.60
N ASP A 5 16.24 12.91 -0.36
CA ASP A 5 17.31 12.09 0.14
C ASP A 5 16.96 10.64 0.07
N TYR A 6 15.77 10.34 0.46
CA TYR A 6 15.28 9.00 0.44
C TYR A 6 15.34 8.42 -0.97
N GLN A 7 14.91 9.18 -1.93
CA GLN A 7 14.91 8.72 -3.30
C GLN A 7 16.33 8.56 -3.83
N THR A 8 17.21 9.45 -3.47
CA THR A 8 18.58 9.37 -3.92
C THR A 8 19.25 8.14 -3.37
N ARG A 9 19.03 7.89 -2.11
CA ARG A 9 19.67 6.78 -1.45
C ARG A 9 19.17 5.43 -1.90
N SER A 10 17.91 5.29 -1.99
CA SER A 10 17.33 3.98 -2.21
C SER A 10 16.79 3.76 -3.58
N ALA A 11 16.94 4.72 -4.47
CA ALA A 11 16.36 4.57 -5.79
C ALA A 11 16.86 3.33 -6.50
N GLY A 12 18.14 3.06 -6.42
CA GLY A 12 18.70 1.89 -7.07
C GLY A 12 18.20 0.61 -6.46
N GLU A 13 18.16 0.58 -5.17
CA GLU A 13 17.70 -0.60 -4.46
C GLU A 13 16.24 -0.86 -4.71
N ARG A 14 15.47 0.21 -4.71
CA ARG A 14 14.06 0.10 -5.00
C ARG A 14 13.82 -0.37 -6.39
N ALA A 15 14.54 0.19 -7.32
CA ALA A 15 14.40 -0.20 -8.71
C ALA A 15 14.76 -1.66 -8.89
N GLN A 16 15.77 -2.11 -8.19
CA GLN A 16 16.18 -3.48 -8.23
C GLN A 16 15.13 -4.40 -7.62
N ARG A 17 14.58 -4.00 -6.52
CA ARG A 17 13.55 -4.75 -5.87
C ARG A 17 12.32 -4.85 -6.72
N LEU A 18 11.90 -3.75 -7.30
CA LEU A 18 10.76 -3.74 -8.18
C LEU A 18 10.99 -4.57 -9.40
N SER A 19 12.17 -4.45 -9.95
CA SER A 19 12.53 -5.20 -11.12
C SER A 19 12.49 -6.69 -10.87
N SER A 20 13.05 -7.08 -9.76
CA SER A 20 13.05 -8.45 -9.34
C SER A 20 11.65 -8.96 -9.11
N PHE A 21 10.88 -8.15 -8.43
CA PHE A 21 9.50 -8.49 -8.14
C PHE A 21 8.70 -8.61 -9.42
N MET A 22 8.91 -7.72 -10.35
CA MET A 22 8.17 -7.73 -11.58
C MET A 22 8.64 -8.76 -12.57
N SER A 23 9.86 -9.18 -12.46
CA SER A 23 10.35 -10.24 -13.32
C SER A 23 9.82 -11.58 -12.88
N HIS A 24 9.70 -11.75 -11.60
CA HIS A 24 9.22 -12.99 -11.03
C HIS A 24 7.73 -13.22 -11.22
N PRO A 25 6.92 -12.19 -11.19
CA PRO A 25 5.47 -12.40 -11.25
C PRO A 25 5.00 -13.13 -12.47
N ALA A 26 5.71 -12.97 -13.55
CA ALA A 26 5.31 -13.67 -14.75
C ALA A 26 5.44 -15.17 -14.57
N SER A 27 6.57 -15.58 -14.04
CA SER A 27 6.79 -16.98 -13.77
C SER A 27 5.87 -17.47 -12.69
N TYR A 28 5.69 -16.66 -11.74
CA TYR A 28 4.78 -16.94 -10.66
C TYR A 28 3.38 -17.16 -11.15
N SER A 29 2.91 -16.27 -11.97
CA SER A 29 1.57 -16.34 -12.49
C SER A 29 1.35 -17.57 -13.31
N ILE A 30 2.38 -17.99 -14.00
CA ILE A 30 2.28 -19.18 -14.80
C ILE A 30 2.29 -20.40 -13.93
N ALA A 31 3.05 -20.35 -12.85
CA ALA A 31 3.29 -21.51 -12.03
C ALA A 31 2.17 -21.82 -11.07
N ARG A 32 1.33 -20.89 -10.75
CA ARG A 32 0.29 -21.18 -9.77
C ARG A 32 -0.98 -20.41 -10.06
N ASP A 33 -2.04 -20.98 -9.60
CA ASP A 33 -3.35 -20.39 -9.72
C ASP A 33 -3.46 -19.16 -8.84
N PRO A 34 -4.26 -18.19 -9.24
CA PRO A 34 -4.47 -17.04 -8.39
C PRO A 34 -5.14 -17.46 -7.08
N LEU A 35 -4.81 -16.80 -6.02
CA LEU A 35 -5.45 -17.03 -4.75
C LEU A 35 -6.90 -16.57 -4.79
N PRO A 36 -7.77 -17.19 -4.03
CA PRO A 36 -9.12 -16.65 -3.87
C PRO A 36 -9.07 -15.23 -3.35
N ASP A 37 -10.07 -14.48 -3.68
CA ASP A 37 -10.10 -13.05 -3.41
C ASP A 37 -9.82 -12.71 -1.94
N HIS A 38 -10.49 -13.39 -1.03
CA HIS A 38 -10.30 -13.09 0.39
C HIS A 38 -8.91 -13.46 0.87
N GLU A 39 -8.31 -14.49 0.27
CA GLU A 39 -6.96 -14.86 0.63
C GLU A 39 -5.95 -13.88 0.10
N GLN A 40 -6.21 -13.32 -1.07
CA GLN A 40 -5.36 -12.26 -1.60
C GLN A 40 -5.38 -11.06 -0.69
N LYS A 41 -6.55 -10.69 -0.20
CA LYS A 41 -6.66 -9.53 0.68
C LYS A 41 -5.93 -9.77 1.99
N GLN A 42 -6.04 -10.96 2.52
CA GLN A 42 -5.33 -11.29 3.75
C GLN A 42 -3.83 -11.29 3.55
N ALA A 43 -3.38 -11.84 2.44
CA ALA A 43 -1.96 -11.86 2.14
C ALA A 43 -1.43 -10.45 1.97
N ALA A 44 -2.17 -9.61 1.26
CA ALA A 44 -1.77 -8.23 1.07
C ALA A 44 -1.65 -7.51 2.40
N LEU A 45 -2.62 -7.73 3.28
CA LEU A 45 -2.62 -7.11 4.58
C LEU A 45 -1.41 -7.55 5.41
N SER A 46 -1.06 -8.82 5.32
CA SER A 46 0.11 -9.33 6.01
C SER A 46 1.38 -8.67 5.52
N TYR A 47 1.53 -8.55 4.22
CA TYR A 47 2.71 -7.88 3.68
C TYR A 47 2.79 -6.44 4.13
N LEU A 48 1.65 -5.75 4.13
CA LEU A 48 1.63 -4.36 4.55
C LEU A 48 1.99 -4.23 6.02
N HIS A 49 1.46 -5.11 6.85
CA HIS A 49 1.76 -5.08 8.27
C HIS A 49 3.23 -5.34 8.53
N GLU A 50 3.82 -6.26 7.80
CA GLU A 50 5.23 -6.56 7.97
C GLU A 50 6.10 -5.39 7.55
N ALA A 51 5.79 -4.81 6.41
CA ALA A 51 6.54 -3.68 5.93
C ALA A 51 6.41 -2.49 6.86
N TRP A 52 5.19 -2.30 7.38
CA TRP A 52 4.93 -1.22 8.31
C TRP A 52 5.76 -1.38 9.58
N ALA A 53 5.73 -2.59 10.13
CA ALA A 53 6.48 -2.87 11.35
C ALA A 53 7.97 -2.65 11.14
N GLU A 54 8.47 -3.10 10.02
CA GLU A 54 9.87 -2.92 9.74
C GLU A 54 10.26 -1.47 9.58
N ALA A 55 9.43 -0.71 8.87
CA ALA A 55 9.69 0.71 8.68
C ALA A 55 9.66 1.45 10.00
N ARG A 56 8.70 1.12 10.86
CA ARG A 56 8.64 1.73 12.18
C ARG A 56 9.87 1.39 12.99
N HIS A 57 10.31 0.16 12.90
CA HIS A 57 11.50 -0.27 13.60
C HIS A 57 12.73 0.52 13.16
N GLU A 58 12.76 0.92 11.91
CA GLU A 58 13.86 1.71 11.38
C GLU A 58 13.69 3.21 11.59
N GLY A 59 12.68 3.60 12.29
CA GLY A 59 12.51 5.00 12.66
C GLY A 59 11.63 5.83 11.75
N VAL A 60 10.93 5.19 10.83
CA VAL A 60 10.03 5.93 9.96
C VAL A 60 8.76 6.26 10.73
N ASP A 61 8.37 7.51 10.67
CA ASP A 61 7.20 7.97 11.40
C ASP A 61 5.92 7.37 10.85
N GLY A 62 5.02 7.00 11.75
CA GLY A 62 3.76 6.37 11.35
C GLY A 62 2.91 7.25 10.46
N ASP A 63 2.93 8.54 10.71
CA ASP A 63 2.18 9.47 9.89
C ASP A 63 2.74 9.54 8.47
N CYS A 64 4.04 9.52 8.34
CA CYS A 64 4.67 9.49 7.03
C CYS A 64 4.34 8.22 6.29
N LEU A 65 4.35 7.11 7.01
CA LEU A 65 3.98 5.83 6.41
C LEU A 65 2.53 5.85 5.94
N ALA A 66 1.67 6.42 6.75
CA ALA A 66 0.25 6.46 6.40
C ALA A 66 0.02 7.27 5.15
N GLN A 67 0.64 8.43 5.07
CA GLN A 67 0.47 9.28 3.90
C GLN A 67 1.08 8.66 2.65
N ALA A 68 2.26 8.11 2.78
CA ALA A 68 2.91 7.47 1.65
C ALA A 68 2.08 6.29 1.15
N SER A 69 1.53 5.53 2.07
CA SER A 69 0.70 4.37 1.72
C SER A 69 -0.55 4.82 0.99
N LEU A 70 -1.17 5.87 1.49
CA LEU A 70 -2.38 6.37 0.87
C LEU A 70 -2.13 6.85 -0.56
N PHE A 71 -1.08 7.65 -0.75
CA PHE A 71 -0.80 8.16 -2.08
C PHE A 71 -0.39 7.05 -3.03
N THR A 72 0.37 6.10 -2.54
CA THR A 72 0.77 4.96 -3.36
C THR A 72 -0.46 4.15 -3.79
N ALA A 73 -1.35 3.93 -2.85
CA ALA A 73 -2.57 3.18 -3.14
C ALA A 73 -3.43 3.92 -4.15
N LEU A 74 -3.58 5.22 -3.98
CA LEU A 74 -4.39 5.99 -4.92
C LEU A 74 -3.80 5.98 -6.31
N ALA A 75 -2.49 6.09 -6.42
CA ALA A 75 -1.84 6.05 -7.72
C ALA A 75 -2.09 4.73 -8.42
N GLU A 76 -2.02 3.66 -7.67
CA GLU A 76 -2.25 2.33 -8.22
C GLU A 76 -3.70 2.18 -8.68
N LEU A 77 -4.62 2.65 -7.87
CA LEU A 77 -6.04 2.55 -8.23
C LEU A 77 -6.37 3.40 -9.46
N VAL A 78 -5.81 4.60 -9.52
CA VAL A 78 -6.05 5.46 -10.67
C VAL A 78 -5.49 4.82 -11.93
N SER A 79 -4.34 4.20 -11.82
CA SER A 79 -3.75 3.52 -12.95
C SER A 79 -4.64 2.39 -13.47
N THR A 80 -5.34 1.73 -12.58
CA THR A 80 -6.19 0.60 -12.94
C THR A 80 -7.59 1.02 -13.37
N TYR A 81 -8.20 1.95 -12.67
CA TYR A 81 -9.62 2.26 -12.83
C TYR A 81 -9.90 3.66 -13.37
N GLY A 82 -8.91 4.52 -13.39
CA GLY A 82 -9.08 5.89 -13.85
C GLY A 82 -9.51 6.83 -12.73
N GLU A 83 -9.40 8.09 -13.02
CA GLU A 83 -9.58 9.14 -12.03
C GLU A 83 -11.00 9.24 -11.52
N ASP A 84 -11.96 9.14 -12.43
CA ASP A 84 -13.36 9.29 -12.04
C ASP A 84 -13.80 8.22 -11.07
N ALA A 85 -13.49 6.98 -11.37
CA ALA A 85 -13.90 5.87 -10.53
C ALA A 85 -13.24 5.97 -9.16
N VAL A 86 -11.96 6.35 -9.14
CA VAL A 86 -11.25 6.46 -7.88
C VAL A 86 -11.76 7.63 -7.06
N ALA A 87 -12.09 8.74 -7.73
CA ALA A 87 -12.64 9.88 -7.02
C ALA A 87 -13.94 9.50 -6.32
N LYS A 88 -14.79 8.76 -7.00
CA LYS A 88 -16.05 8.32 -6.40
C LYS A 88 -15.81 7.39 -5.23
N PHE A 89 -14.87 6.50 -5.40
CA PHE A 89 -14.50 5.56 -4.35
C PHE A 89 -14.02 6.33 -3.11
N VAL A 90 -13.16 7.32 -3.32
CA VAL A 90 -12.62 8.11 -2.21
C VAL A 90 -13.72 8.92 -1.53
N GLU A 91 -14.68 9.41 -2.31
CA GLU A 91 -15.81 10.13 -1.72
C GLU A 91 -16.58 9.22 -0.78
N GLY A 92 -16.76 7.97 -1.17
CA GLY A 92 -17.39 7.00 -0.30
C GLY A 92 -16.60 6.74 0.96
N LEU A 93 -15.28 6.69 0.81
CA LEU A 93 -14.41 6.49 1.96
C LEU A 93 -14.50 7.65 2.93
N ALA A 94 -14.63 8.85 2.41
CA ALA A 94 -14.74 10.03 3.27
C ALA A 94 -15.92 9.89 4.23
N ALA A 95 -17.03 9.40 3.72
CA ALA A 95 -18.20 9.18 4.57
C ALA A 95 -17.91 8.11 5.64
N ARG A 96 -17.23 7.07 5.26
CA ARG A 96 -16.90 6.01 6.20
C ARG A 96 -15.96 6.50 7.29
N VAL A 97 -15.04 7.38 6.92
CA VAL A 97 -14.15 7.98 7.91
C VAL A 97 -14.97 8.78 8.93
N ARG A 98 -15.88 9.58 8.43
CA ARG A 98 -16.73 10.39 9.32
C ARG A 98 -17.60 9.53 10.21
N ASN A 99 -18.02 8.40 9.71
CA ASN A 99 -18.86 7.50 10.48
C ASN A 99 -18.09 6.67 11.49
N GLY A 100 -16.78 6.84 11.55
CA GLY A 100 -15.98 6.16 12.56
C GLY A 100 -15.58 4.75 12.22
N GLU A 101 -15.73 4.35 10.98
CA GLU A 101 -15.41 2.97 10.62
C GLU A 101 -13.94 2.65 10.77
N PHE A 102 -13.08 3.66 10.74
CA PHE A 102 -11.65 3.46 10.88
C PHE A 102 -11.13 3.83 12.26
N SER A 103 -12.03 4.07 13.19
CA SER A 103 -11.64 4.50 14.55
C SER A 103 -11.61 3.33 15.50
N LEU A 104 -10.90 2.30 15.11
CA LEU A 104 -10.92 1.06 15.87
C LEU A 104 -10.38 1.20 17.27
N SER A 105 -9.32 1.96 17.42
CA SER A 105 -8.73 2.13 18.73
C SER A 105 -9.66 2.87 19.65
N LEU A 106 -10.31 3.86 19.12
CA LEU A 106 -11.24 4.63 19.91
C LEU A 106 -12.46 3.83 20.27
N ALA A 107 -12.88 3.01 19.38
CA ALA A 107 -14.06 2.22 19.60
C ALA A 107 -13.88 1.23 20.72
N ARG A 108 -12.67 0.91 21.03
CA ARG A 108 -12.40 -0.03 22.09
C ARG A 108 -12.33 0.58 23.44
N GLN A 109 -12.28 1.87 23.48
CA GLN A 109 -12.21 2.54 24.73
C GLN A 109 -13.55 2.97 25.19
#